data_4c6ce6243bab0552cdab85f955df89bf
#
_entry.id   4c6ce6243bab0552cdab85f955df89bf
#
_cell.length_a   1.000
_cell.length_b   1.000
_cell.length_c   1.000
_cell.angle_alpha   90.00
_cell.angle_beta   90.00
_cell.angle_gamma   90.00
#
_symmetry.space_group_name_H-M   'P 1'
#
loop_
_entity.id
_entity.type
_entity.pdbx_description
1 polymer ?
#
loop_
_entity_poly.entity_id
_entity_poly.type
_entity_poly.pdbx_seq_one_letter_code
_entity_poly.pdbx_strand_id
1 'polypeptide(L)'
;YNGLAVLGTEHNESRRIDNQLRGRSGRQGDPGFSKFYVSIKDELLKRFSSDTMSKMFANMGPDALESSMLTKAITSAQKKVEGLNFDTRKSLLDYDDILRQQREIMYAKRDKILFSASISDTIPEYFKTAAKGLIKQSLTVVDQETVVDAKKLTTLLEARDLPKGEFNGKPFAGLTEEEGVEFLTDLLLGLYAKHKKTWSQKMEDYAEKTIAMVCIDRSWTKHIDTMAKLRDAIWLRSYANTDPLQAYTNEGYALFDKMQTTIADDIVYRLLNVRFREDPSRRKLAASSSAEERLAALEAAKKRAVAEEAAQRNLTEKVTAATTLKTTGVPGEEPNVSAQGPADPDEVEGSYRPTAREVEITASAY
;
A
#
# COMPACT_ATOMS: atom_id res chain seq x y z
N TYR A 1 27.82 -35.49 39.27
CA TYR A 1 26.80 -35.31 38.22
C TYR A 1 27.54 -35.24 36.89
N ASN A 2 27.19 -36.12 35.95
CA ASN A 2 27.88 -36.23 34.65
C ASN A 2 27.22 -35.32 33.58
N GLY A 3 27.18 -34.02 33.82
CA GLY A 3 26.71 -33.05 32.87
C GLY A 3 25.19 -32.80 32.91
N LEU A 4 24.69 -32.06 31.89
CA LEU A 4 23.29 -31.63 31.79
C LEU A 4 22.42 -32.74 31.21
N ALA A 5 21.34 -33.12 31.91
CA ALA A 5 20.30 -34.00 31.40
C ALA A 5 19.16 -33.14 30.81
N VAL A 6 18.83 -33.37 29.53
CA VAL A 6 17.71 -32.72 28.83
C VAL A 6 16.60 -33.74 28.60
N LEU A 7 15.44 -33.51 29.19
CA LEU A 7 14.26 -34.35 29.03
C LEU A 7 13.20 -33.60 28.26
N GLY A 8 12.82 -34.11 27.09
CA GLY A 8 11.69 -33.62 26.33
C GLY A 8 10.44 -34.43 26.65
N THR A 9 9.36 -33.79 27.04
CA THR A 9 8.06 -34.43 27.34
C THR A 9 7.19 -34.62 26.11
N GLU A 10 7.58 -34.02 24.99
CA GLU A 10 6.97 -34.14 23.67
C GLU A 10 7.98 -33.78 22.58
N HIS A 11 7.68 -34.10 21.31
CA HIS A 11 8.44 -33.61 20.18
C HIS A 11 7.82 -32.32 19.62
N ASN A 12 8.67 -31.37 19.22
CA ASN A 12 8.26 -30.19 18.52
C ASN A 12 7.86 -30.52 17.07
N GLU A 13 7.09 -29.66 16.43
CA GLU A 13 6.69 -29.79 15.02
C GLU A 13 7.90 -29.82 14.06
N SER A 14 9.00 -29.14 14.44
CA SER A 14 10.22 -29.09 13.64
C SER A 14 11.35 -29.85 14.32
N ARG A 15 11.97 -30.78 13.60
CA ARG A 15 13.16 -31.52 14.03
C ARG A 15 14.32 -30.59 14.45
N ARG A 16 14.40 -29.43 13.82
CA ARG A 16 15.43 -28.44 14.13
C ARG A 16 15.32 -27.93 15.57
N ILE A 17 14.10 -27.73 16.05
CA ILE A 17 13.84 -27.26 17.43
C ILE A 17 14.21 -28.37 18.41
N ASP A 18 13.85 -29.63 18.12
CA ASP A 18 14.27 -30.78 18.93
C ASP A 18 15.81 -30.89 19.02
N ASN A 19 16.50 -30.67 17.90
CA ASN A 19 17.96 -30.69 17.88
C ASN A 19 18.56 -29.50 18.66
N GLN A 20 17.93 -28.35 18.66
CA GLN A 20 18.33 -27.20 19.49
C GLN A 20 18.17 -27.51 20.98
N LEU A 21 17.10 -28.22 21.34
CA LEU A 21 16.88 -28.67 22.71
C LEU A 21 17.93 -29.72 23.13
N ARG A 22 18.15 -30.74 22.29
CA ARG A 22 19.21 -31.74 22.50
C ARG A 22 20.59 -31.11 22.64
N GLY A 23 20.90 -30.14 21.80
CA GLY A 23 22.16 -29.39 21.78
C GLY A 23 22.37 -28.48 23.02
N ARG A 24 21.44 -28.45 23.96
CA ARG A 24 21.68 -27.82 25.27
C ARG A 24 22.59 -28.66 26.17
N SER A 25 22.58 -30.00 26.04
CA SER A 25 23.51 -30.91 26.72
C SER A 25 24.73 -31.19 25.84
N GLY A 26 25.83 -31.64 26.45
CA GLY A 26 27.05 -32.05 25.76
C GLY A 26 27.77 -30.95 25.01
N ARG A 27 27.72 -29.72 25.45
CA ARG A 27 28.39 -28.58 24.78
C ARG A 27 29.88 -28.64 25.00
N GLN A 28 30.67 -28.36 23.96
CA GLN A 28 32.12 -28.33 23.99
C GLN A 28 32.79 -29.60 24.49
N GLY A 29 32.13 -30.76 24.35
CA GLY A 29 32.64 -32.04 24.80
C GLY A 29 32.31 -32.38 26.26
N ASP A 30 31.54 -31.52 26.93
CA ASP A 30 31.05 -31.87 28.28
C ASP A 30 30.12 -33.09 28.22
N PRO A 31 30.16 -33.97 29.24
CA PRO A 31 29.22 -35.07 29.33
C PRO A 31 27.78 -34.54 29.38
N GLY A 32 26.85 -35.23 28.72
CA GLY A 32 25.46 -34.81 28.69
C GLY A 32 24.54 -35.94 28.23
N PHE A 33 23.26 -35.80 28.54
CA PHE A 33 22.24 -36.77 28.22
C PHE A 33 20.99 -36.08 27.68
N SER A 34 20.36 -36.67 26.69
CA SER A 34 19.04 -36.18 26.20
C SER A 34 18.12 -37.36 25.91
N LYS A 35 16.89 -37.29 26.38
CA LYS A 35 15.83 -38.24 26.09
C LYS A 35 14.49 -37.57 25.87
N PHE A 36 13.74 -38.04 24.86
CA PHE A 36 12.39 -37.59 24.60
C PHE A 36 11.38 -38.65 24.98
N TYR A 37 10.35 -38.27 25.69
CA TYR A 37 9.20 -39.09 26.01
C TYR A 37 8.03 -38.59 25.15
N VAL A 38 7.31 -39.51 24.53
CA VAL A 38 6.29 -39.21 23.52
C VAL A 38 5.02 -39.97 23.84
N SER A 39 3.89 -39.33 23.74
CA SER A 39 2.59 -39.97 23.85
C SER A 39 1.91 -40.04 22.45
N ILE A 40 1.12 -41.07 22.24
CA ILE A 40 0.27 -41.20 21.05
C ILE A 40 -0.77 -40.05 21.00
N LYS A 41 -1.06 -39.47 22.17
CA LYS A 41 -1.99 -38.34 22.31
C LYS A 41 -1.35 -37.01 21.98
N ASP A 42 -0.03 -36.94 21.77
CA ASP A 42 0.65 -35.72 21.39
C ASP A 42 0.15 -35.23 20.06
N GLU A 43 0.02 -33.92 19.90
CA GLU A 43 -0.66 -33.29 18.79
C GLU A 43 -0.01 -33.66 17.44
N LEU A 44 1.32 -33.77 17.39
CA LEU A 44 2.07 -34.17 16.22
C LEU A 44 1.66 -35.57 15.71
N LEU A 45 1.61 -36.56 16.61
CA LEU A 45 1.22 -37.92 16.26
C LEU A 45 -0.28 -38.05 15.99
N LYS A 46 -1.13 -37.36 16.75
CA LYS A 46 -2.59 -37.34 16.54
C LYS A 46 -2.97 -36.83 15.17
N ARG A 47 -2.29 -35.81 14.65
CA ARG A 47 -2.59 -35.22 13.33
C ARG A 47 -2.02 -36.02 12.15
N PHE A 48 -0.91 -36.72 12.32
CA PHE A 48 -0.14 -37.29 11.22
C PHE A 48 0.10 -38.81 11.31
N SER A 49 -0.33 -39.47 12.40
CA SER A 49 -0.29 -40.93 12.47
C SER A 49 -1.42 -41.56 11.63
N SER A 50 -1.14 -42.73 11.08
CA SER A 50 -2.20 -43.53 10.42
C SER A 50 -3.07 -44.24 11.47
N ASP A 51 -4.34 -44.48 11.11
CA ASP A 51 -5.30 -45.20 11.98
C ASP A 51 -4.79 -46.59 12.37
N THR A 52 -4.04 -47.24 11.47
CA THR A 52 -3.38 -48.54 11.78
C THR A 52 -2.35 -48.42 12.87
N MET A 53 -1.57 -47.35 12.89
CA MET A 53 -0.56 -47.08 13.89
C MET A 53 -1.18 -46.74 15.24
N SER A 54 -2.23 -45.93 15.25
CA SER A 54 -2.99 -45.60 16.45
C SER A 54 -3.61 -46.84 17.10
N LYS A 55 -4.17 -47.77 16.29
CA LYS A 55 -4.74 -49.04 16.78
C LYS A 55 -3.65 -49.99 17.29
N MET A 56 -2.50 -50.06 16.63
CA MET A 56 -1.36 -50.89 17.07
C MET A 56 -0.84 -50.46 18.45
N PHE A 57 -0.72 -49.14 18.64
CA PHE A 57 -0.26 -48.59 19.93
C PHE A 57 -1.33 -48.65 21.04
N ALA A 58 -2.63 -48.56 20.67
CA ALA A 58 -3.70 -48.71 21.68
C ALA A 58 -3.76 -50.10 22.29
N ASN A 59 -3.26 -51.12 21.61
CA ASN A 59 -3.18 -52.50 22.09
C ASN A 59 -1.88 -52.81 22.86
N MET A 60 -0.93 -51.87 22.90
CA MET A 60 0.28 -51.99 23.72
C MET A 60 0.00 -51.47 25.12
N GLY A 61 0.47 -52.20 26.15
CA GLY A 61 0.25 -51.84 27.54
C GLY A 61 0.86 -50.49 27.92
N PRO A 62 0.70 -50.06 29.20
CA PRO A 62 1.14 -48.77 29.69
C PRO A 62 2.68 -48.61 29.80
N ASP A 63 3.44 -49.64 29.48
CA ASP A 63 4.89 -49.62 29.61
C ASP A 63 5.58 -48.80 28.54
N ALA A 64 6.63 -48.08 28.91
CA ALA A 64 7.41 -47.25 27.98
C ALA A 64 8.18 -48.16 26.99
N LEU A 65 7.86 -48.01 25.71
CA LEU A 65 8.46 -48.78 24.61
C LEU A 65 9.48 -47.95 23.83
N GLU A 66 10.68 -48.48 23.71
CA GLU A 66 11.67 -47.95 22.75
C GLU A 66 11.51 -48.67 21.43
N SER A 67 11.01 -48.00 20.42
CA SER A 67 10.75 -48.55 19.08
C SER A 67 11.32 -47.66 17.98
N SER A 68 12.13 -48.28 17.12
CA SER A 68 12.64 -47.62 15.89
C SER A 68 11.51 -47.23 14.94
N MET A 69 10.39 -47.96 15.00
CA MET A 69 9.19 -47.65 14.22
C MET A 69 8.55 -46.33 14.68
N LEU A 70 8.48 -46.08 15.98
CA LEU A 70 7.97 -44.82 16.55
C LEU A 70 8.85 -43.64 16.14
N THR A 71 10.17 -43.80 16.21
CA THR A 71 11.12 -42.77 15.80
C THR A 71 10.95 -42.41 14.28
N LYS A 72 10.75 -43.44 13.45
CA LYS A 72 10.47 -43.22 12.00
C LYS A 72 9.13 -42.50 11.79
N ALA A 73 8.11 -42.85 12.57
CA ALA A 73 6.80 -42.23 12.49
C ALA A 73 6.85 -40.74 12.86
N ILE A 74 7.51 -40.42 13.95
CA ILE A 74 7.72 -39.02 14.40
C ILE A 74 8.49 -38.23 13.35
N THR A 75 9.60 -38.80 12.83
CA THR A 75 10.39 -38.14 11.80
C THR A 75 9.56 -37.89 10.52
N SER A 76 8.70 -38.86 10.14
CA SER A 76 7.79 -38.70 9.00
C SER A 76 6.72 -37.64 9.25
N ALA A 77 6.15 -37.60 10.46
CA ALA A 77 5.18 -36.58 10.86
C ALA A 77 5.82 -35.17 10.79
N GLN A 78 7.00 -35.00 11.39
CA GLN A 78 7.75 -33.73 11.35
C GLN A 78 8.03 -33.27 9.93
N LYS A 79 8.47 -34.19 9.04
CA LYS A 79 8.68 -33.87 7.61
C LYS A 79 7.41 -33.39 6.91
N LYS A 80 6.26 -34.02 7.23
CA LYS A 80 4.97 -33.58 6.65
C LYS A 80 4.59 -32.19 7.12
N VAL A 81 4.75 -31.88 8.42
CA VAL A 81 4.50 -30.53 8.96
C VAL A 81 5.44 -29.51 8.32
N GLU A 82 6.73 -29.83 8.24
CA GLU A 82 7.72 -28.96 7.59
C GLU A 82 7.36 -28.71 6.12
N GLY A 83 6.88 -29.73 5.39
CA GLY A 83 6.38 -29.58 4.01
C GLY A 83 5.19 -28.65 3.93
N LEU A 84 4.15 -28.86 4.75
CA LEU A 84 2.96 -28.00 4.77
C LEU A 84 3.32 -26.55 5.11
N ASN A 85 4.19 -26.35 6.11
CA ASN A 85 4.65 -25.01 6.47
C ASN A 85 5.50 -24.37 5.38
N PHE A 86 6.28 -25.15 4.63
CA PHE A 86 7.02 -24.68 3.46
C PHE A 86 6.06 -24.24 2.33
N ASP A 87 5.07 -25.08 2.00
CA ASP A 87 4.10 -24.77 0.97
C ASP A 87 3.27 -23.54 1.31
N THR A 88 2.85 -23.40 2.59
CA THR A 88 2.15 -22.20 3.06
C THR A 88 3.01 -20.94 2.90
N ARG A 89 4.29 -21.00 3.31
CA ARG A 89 5.19 -19.85 3.16
C ARG A 89 5.47 -19.53 1.69
N LYS A 90 5.61 -20.56 0.85
CA LYS A 90 5.78 -20.38 -0.60
C LYS A 90 4.58 -19.68 -1.20
N SER A 91 3.37 -20.14 -0.92
CA SER A 91 2.15 -19.51 -1.40
C SER A 91 2.05 -18.04 -0.97
N LEU A 92 2.39 -17.73 0.31
CA LEU A 92 2.41 -16.34 0.77
C LEU A 92 3.38 -15.47 -0.02
N LEU A 93 4.58 -15.99 -0.33
CA LEU A 93 5.55 -15.27 -1.15
C LEU A 93 5.06 -15.06 -2.58
N ASP A 94 4.41 -16.06 -3.18
CA ASP A 94 3.87 -15.97 -4.55
C ASP A 94 2.80 -14.85 -4.64
N TYR A 95 1.92 -14.72 -3.63
CA TYR A 95 0.96 -13.62 -3.55
C TYR A 95 1.62 -12.27 -3.30
N ASP A 96 2.62 -12.20 -2.42
CA ASP A 96 3.31 -10.94 -2.09
C ASP A 96 4.17 -10.43 -3.25
N ASP A 97 4.71 -11.33 -4.07
CA ASP A 97 5.56 -10.99 -5.22
C ASP A 97 4.82 -10.11 -6.24
N ILE A 98 3.54 -10.35 -6.47
CA ILE A 98 2.71 -9.55 -7.37
C ILE A 98 2.62 -8.10 -6.87
N LEU A 99 2.30 -7.92 -5.59
CA LEU A 99 2.22 -6.59 -4.99
C LEU A 99 3.60 -5.91 -4.90
N ARG A 100 4.67 -6.68 -4.71
CA ARG A 100 6.06 -6.19 -4.72
C ARG A 100 6.43 -5.60 -6.08
N GLN A 101 6.13 -6.31 -7.18
CA GLN A 101 6.38 -5.81 -8.53
C GLN A 101 5.61 -4.51 -8.81
N GLN A 102 4.33 -4.45 -8.44
CA GLN A 102 3.52 -3.25 -8.58
C GLN A 102 4.09 -2.08 -7.75
N ARG A 103 4.57 -2.35 -6.54
CA ARG A 103 5.22 -1.37 -5.66
C ARG A 103 6.48 -0.80 -6.29
N GLU A 104 7.33 -1.64 -6.86
CA GLU A 104 8.56 -1.22 -7.53
C GLU A 104 8.27 -0.24 -8.68
N ILE A 105 7.26 -0.54 -9.51
CA ILE A 105 6.82 0.33 -10.60
C ILE A 105 6.32 1.68 -10.06
N MET A 106 5.48 1.66 -9.01
CA MET A 106 4.91 2.88 -8.45
C MET A 106 5.94 3.74 -7.76
N TYR A 107 6.88 3.13 -7.02
CA TYR A 107 7.95 3.85 -6.35
C TYR A 107 8.94 4.45 -7.34
N ALA A 108 9.28 3.74 -8.41
CA ALA A 108 10.10 4.29 -9.47
C ALA A 108 9.45 5.53 -10.14
N LYS A 109 8.13 5.50 -10.37
CA LYS A 109 7.38 6.67 -10.86
C LYS A 109 7.41 7.82 -9.86
N ARG A 110 7.18 7.52 -8.59
CA ARG A 110 7.18 8.50 -7.50
C ARG A 110 8.56 9.16 -7.34
N ASP A 111 9.62 8.37 -7.35
CA ASP A 111 10.99 8.86 -7.24
C ASP A 111 11.38 9.74 -8.44
N LYS A 112 10.97 9.35 -9.66
CA LYS A 112 11.16 10.17 -10.85
C LYS A 112 10.53 11.56 -10.68
N ILE A 113 9.31 11.64 -10.15
CA ILE A 113 8.64 12.92 -9.89
C ILE A 113 9.34 13.71 -8.78
N LEU A 114 9.70 13.04 -7.69
CA LEU A 114 10.30 13.67 -6.50
C LEU A 114 11.64 14.32 -6.81
N PHE A 115 12.52 13.59 -7.51
CA PHE A 115 13.90 14.01 -7.77
C PHE A 115 14.08 14.82 -9.06
N SER A 116 13.09 14.85 -9.97
CA SER A 116 13.15 15.70 -11.17
C SER A 116 12.99 17.18 -10.81
N ALA A 117 13.65 18.06 -11.51
CA ALA A 117 13.44 19.51 -11.40
C ALA A 117 12.05 19.89 -11.91
N SER A 118 11.66 19.36 -13.06
CA SER A 118 10.33 19.51 -13.68
C SER A 118 9.84 18.16 -14.20
N ILE A 119 8.53 17.98 -14.31
CA ILE A 119 7.89 16.80 -14.89
C ILE A 119 7.07 17.12 -16.15
N SER A 120 7.22 18.33 -16.67
CA SER A 120 6.44 18.82 -17.83
C SER A 120 6.53 17.89 -19.03
N ASP A 121 7.67 17.19 -19.21
CA ASP A 121 7.86 16.21 -20.29
C ASP A 121 6.99 14.94 -20.13
N THR A 122 6.59 14.62 -18.89
CA THR A 122 5.76 13.44 -18.60
C THR A 122 4.27 13.76 -18.55
N ILE A 123 3.90 15.03 -18.48
CA ILE A 123 2.50 15.47 -18.42
C ILE A 123 1.69 15.00 -19.66
N PRO A 124 2.19 15.11 -20.92
CA PRO A 124 1.46 14.63 -22.08
C PRO A 124 1.11 13.13 -22.01
N GLU A 125 1.92 12.31 -21.40
CA GLU A 125 1.64 10.87 -21.22
C GLU A 125 0.43 10.64 -20.31
N TYR A 126 0.28 11.44 -19.24
CA TYR A 126 -0.91 11.39 -18.37
C TYR A 126 -2.17 11.82 -19.15
N PHE A 127 -2.07 12.87 -19.95
CA PHE A 127 -3.19 13.33 -20.79
C PHE A 127 -3.61 12.25 -21.79
N LYS A 128 -2.67 11.60 -22.47
CA LYS A 128 -2.92 10.51 -23.40
C LYS A 128 -3.56 9.31 -22.70
N THR A 129 -3.07 8.95 -21.50
CA THR A 129 -3.61 7.83 -20.72
C THR A 129 -5.04 8.13 -20.25
N ALA A 130 -5.31 9.33 -19.77
CA ALA A 130 -6.64 9.77 -19.38
C ALA A 130 -7.61 9.78 -20.58
N ALA A 131 -7.19 10.35 -21.72
CA ALA A 131 -7.96 10.34 -22.95
C ALA A 131 -8.32 8.92 -23.39
N LYS A 132 -7.35 8.00 -23.37
CA LYS A 132 -7.56 6.59 -23.68
C LYS A 132 -8.60 5.94 -22.75
N GLY A 133 -8.53 6.24 -21.44
CA GLY A 133 -9.50 5.76 -20.47
C GLY A 133 -10.93 6.27 -20.72
N LEU A 134 -11.06 7.53 -21.09
CA LEU A 134 -12.35 8.17 -21.41
C LEU A 134 -12.94 7.64 -22.72
N ILE A 135 -12.12 7.53 -23.75
CA ILE A 135 -12.55 6.99 -25.05
C ILE A 135 -13.01 5.53 -24.88
N LYS A 136 -12.25 4.68 -24.21
CA LYS A 136 -12.65 3.29 -23.94
C LYS A 136 -14.01 3.19 -23.25
N GLN A 137 -14.32 4.10 -22.32
CA GLN A 137 -15.62 4.15 -21.65
C GLN A 137 -16.75 4.64 -22.55
N SER A 138 -16.43 5.39 -23.59
CA SER A 138 -17.41 5.96 -24.55
C SER A 138 -17.58 5.16 -25.84
N LEU A 139 -16.84 4.05 -26.00
CA LEU A 139 -17.00 3.20 -27.17
C LEU A 139 -18.37 2.54 -27.22
N THR A 140 -18.89 2.43 -28.43
CA THR A 140 -20.10 1.70 -28.78
C THR A 140 -19.88 0.95 -30.09
N VAL A 141 -20.64 -0.12 -30.31
CA VAL A 141 -20.58 -0.91 -31.55
C VAL A 141 -21.70 -0.45 -32.45
N VAL A 142 -21.37 0.06 -33.62
CA VAL A 142 -22.31 0.45 -34.68
C VAL A 142 -21.88 -0.27 -35.96
N ASP A 143 -22.78 -0.99 -36.59
CA ASP A 143 -22.54 -1.70 -37.87
C ASP A 143 -21.30 -2.62 -37.84
N GLN A 144 -21.04 -3.30 -36.74
CA GLN A 144 -19.87 -4.17 -36.43
C GLN A 144 -18.52 -3.43 -36.25
N GLU A 145 -18.52 -2.11 -36.34
CA GLU A 145 -17.35 -1.29 -36.03
C GLU A 145 -17.45 -0.67 -34.63
N THR A 146 -16.31 -0.58 -33.95
CA THR A 146 -16.23 0.06 -32.64
C THR A 146 -15.91 1.54 -32.83
N VAL A 147 -16.86 2.39 -32.53
CA VAL A 147 -16.75 3.84 -32.72
C VAL A 147 -17.05 4.60 -31.42
N VAL A 148 -16.58 5.85 -31.38
CA VAL A 148 -16.80 6.74 -30.22
C VAL A 148 -18.23 7.27 -30.21
N ASP A 149 -18.94 7.08 -29.10
CA ASP A 149 -20.24 7.73 -28.86
C ASP A 149 -19.99 9.13 -28.26
N ALA A 150 -20.21 10.14 -29.12
CA ALA A 150 -20.02 11.54 -28.75
C ALA A 150 -20.89 12.00 -27.58
N LYS A 151 -22.14 11.49 -27.45
CA LYS A 151 -23.02 11.86 -26.34
C LYS A 151 -22.51 11.30 -25.01
N LYS A 152 -22.11 10.03 -25.01
CA LYS A 152 -21.57 9.35 -23.84
C LYS A 152 -20.26 10.01 -23.41
N LEU A 153 -19.37 10.32 -24.35
CA LEU A 153 -18.13 11.04 -24.08
C LEU A 153 -18.38 12.42 -23.49
N THR A 154 -19.29 13.21 -24.07
CA THR A 154 -19.64 14.54 -23.56
C THR A 154 -20.17 14.46 -22.13
N THR A 155 -21.04 13.51 -21.82
CA THR A 155 -21.54 13.28 -20.45
C THR A 155 -20.42 12.95 -19.47
N LEU A 156 -19.43 12.13 -19.88
CA LEU A 156 -18.27 11.79 -19.07
C LEU A 156 -17.35 12.99 -18.81
N LEU A 157 -17.20 13.87 -19.79
CA LEU A 157 -16.42 15.10 -19.67
C LEU A 157 -17.12 16.15 -18.80
N GLU A 158 -18.44 16.30 -18.93
CA GLU A 158 -19.24 17.21 -18.11
C GLU A 158 -19.27 16.77 -16.63
N ALA A 159 -19.30 15.47 -16.36
CA ALA A 159 -19.24 14.93 -15.01
C ALA A 159 -17.90 15.23 -14.27
N ARG A 160 -16.89 15.70 -15.01
CA ARG A 160 -15.57 16.08 -14.48
C ARG A 160 -15.39 17.60 -14.31
N ASP A 161 -16.46 18.38 -14.30
CA ASP A 161 -16.43 19.85 -14.17
C ASP A 161 -15.47 20.55 -15.15
N LEU A 162 -15.21 19.93 -16.30
CA LEU A 162 -14.43 20.57 -17.36
C LEU A 162 -15.24 21.72 -17.99
N PRO A 163 -14.58 22.73 -18.58
CA PRO A 163 -15.26 23.91 -19.10
C PRO A 163 -16.38 23.55 -20.07
N LYS A 164 -17.63 23.76 -19.63
CA LYS A 164 -18.81 23.49 -20.43
C LYS A 164 -18.78 24.34 -21.70
N GLY A 165 -18.88 23.73 -22.85
CA GLY A 165 -18.87 24.42 -24.14
C GLY A 165 -17.61 24.24 -24.98
N GLU A 166 -16.47 23.91 -24.39
CA GLU A 166 -15.24 23.64 -25.18
C GLU A 166 -15.33 22.29 -25.93
N PHE A 167 -16.20 21.39 -25.49
CA PHE A 167 -16.41 20.08 -26.08
C PHE A 167 -17.65 19.98 -26.94
N ASN A 168 -18.60 20.93 -26.81
CA ASN A 168 -19.83 20.95 -27.60
C ASN A 168 -19.53 21.27 -29.09
N GLY A 169 -20.12 20.48 -29.97
CA GLY A 169 -19.95 20.65 -31.42
C GLY A 169 -18.63 20.12 -31.99
N LYS A 170 -17.81 19.44 -31.19
CA LYS A 170 -16.62 18.77 -31.68
C LYS A 170 -16.97 17.45 -32.37
N PRO A 171 -16.28 17.10 -33.48
CA PRO A 171 -16.60 15.92 -34.28
C PRO A 171 -16.03 14.64 -33.66
N PHE A 172 -16.60 14.21 -32.53
CA PHE A 172 -16.22 12.93 -31.91
C PHE A 172 -16.96 11.72 -32.49
N ALA A 173 -18.11 11.96 -33.12
CA ALA A 173 -18.95 10.90 -33.65
C ALA A 173 -18.29 10.18 -34.83
N GLY A 174 -18.24 8.86 -34.77
CA GLY A 174 -17.72 8.02 -35.85
C GLY A 174 -16.20 7.91 -35.91
N LEU A 175 -15.46 8.49 -34.95
CA LEU A 175 -14.03 8.30 -34.84
C LEU A 175 -13.73 6.88 -34.32
N THR A 176 -12.66 6.31 -34.81
CA THR A 176 -12.07 5.07 -34.25
C THR A 176 -11.50 5.31 -32.86
N GLU A 177 -11.17 4.27 -32.12
CA GLU A 177 -10.56 4.41 -30.78
C GLU A 177 -9.27 5.24 -30.85
N GLU A 178 -8.40 4.98 -31.82
CA GLU A 178 -7.09 5.66 -31.94
C GLU A 178 -7.25 7.13 -32.31
N GLU A 179 -8.05 7.44 -33.32
CA GLU A 179 -8.35 8.82 -33.71
C GLU A 179 -9.04 9.61 -32.59
N GLY A 180 -9.95 8.97 -31.86
CA GLY A 180 -10.61 9.57 -30.72
C GLY A 180 -9.66 9.90 -29.58
N VAL A 181 -8.70 9.02 -29.28
CA VAL A 181 -7.66 9.24 -28.25
C VAL A 181 -6.76 10.40 -28.66
N GLU A 182 -6.29 10.45 -29.91
CA GLU A 182 -5.41 11.51 -30.39
C GLU A 182 -6.11 12.86 -30.37
N PHE A 183 -7.32 12.93 -30.94
CA PHE A 183 -8.11 14.14 -30.96
C PHE A 183 -8.47 14.67 -29.56
N LEU A 184 -8.86 13.79 -28.63
CA LEU A 184 -9.17 14.17 -27.24
C LEU A 184 -7.91 14.62 -26.50
N THR A 185 -6.78 13.96 -26.72
CA THR A 185 -5.49 14.32 -26.11
C THR A 185 -5.08 15.73 -26.50
N ASP A 186 -5.13 16.06 -27.80
CA ASP A 186 -4.77 17.38 -28.31
C ASP A 186 -5.71 18.46 -27.77
N LEU A 187 -7.00 18.16 -27.69
CA LEU A 187 -7.99 19.08 -27.14
C LEU A 187 -7.71 19.37 -25.65
N LEU A 188 -7.48 18.35 -24.85
CA LEU A 188 -7.18 18.51 -23.41
C LEU A 188 -5.86 19.24 -23.19
N LEU A 189 -4.81 18.93 -23.96
CA LEU A 189 -3.53 19.64 -23.92
C LEU A 189 -3.68 21.11 -24.34
N GLY A 190 -4.51 21.39 -25.34
CA GLY A 190 -4.85 22.75 -25.76
C GLY A 190 -5.53 23.55 -24.65
N LEU A 191 -6.46 22.93 -23.92
CA LEU A 191 -7.10 23.54 -22.75
C LEU A 191 -6.07 23.79 -21.61
N TYR A 192 -5.22 22.83 -21.35
CA TYR A 192 -4.17 22.96 -20.33
C TYR A 192 -3.19 24.09 -20.71
N ALA A 193 -2.76 24.16 -21.96
CA ALA A 193 -1.90 25.24 -22.45
C ALA A 193 -2.54 26.62 -22.32
N LYS A 194 -3.87 26.75 -22.57
CA LYS A 194 -4.61 28.00 -22.30
C LYS A 194 -4.62 28.34 -20.81
N HIS A 195 -4.85 27.35 -19.95
CA HIS A 195 -4.94 27.53 -18.50
C HIS A 195 -3.60 27.97 -17.88
N LYS A 196 -2.50 27.36 -18.30
CA LYS A 196 -1.17 27.68 -17.79
C LYS A 196 -0.54 28.99 -18.27
N LYS A 197 -1.11 29.65 -19.29
CA LYS A 197 -0.61 30.95 -19.78
C LYS A 197 -0.49 32.03 -18.70
N THR A 198 -1.28 31.94 -17.66
CA THR A 198 -1.26 32.88 -16.53
C THR A 198 -0.26 32.51 -15.45
N TRP A 199 0.40 31.37 -15.55
CA TRP A 199 1.29 30.85 -14.53
C TRP A 199 2.75 31.22 -14.79
N SER A 200 3.52 31.39 -13.71
CA SER A 200 4.98 31.41 -13.85
C SER A 200 5.51 29.98 -13.95
N GLN A 201 6.70 29.80 -14.53
CA GLN A 201 7.33 28.47 -14.64
C GLN A 201 7.42 27.75 -13.27
N LYS A 202 7.77 28.49 -12.19
CA LYS A 202 7.84 27.93 -10.85
C LYS A 202 6.47 27.46 -10.33
N MET A 203 5.40 28.13 -10.67
CA MET A 203 4.03 27.73 -10.29
C MET A 203 3.59 26.50 -11.08
N GLU A 204 3.96 26.42 -12.34
CA GLU A 204 3.70 25.26 -13.21
C GLU A 204 4.39 24.03 -12.65
N ASP A 205 5.71 24.07 -12.46
CA ASP A 205 6.49 22.95 -11.92
C ASP A 205 5.98 22.51 -10.54
N TYR A 206 5.63 23.45 -9.67
CA TYR A 206 5.10 23.17 -8.36
C TYR A 206 3.72 22.48 -8.41
N ALA A 207 2.80 23.00 -9.26
CA ALA A 207 1.47 22.43 -9.42
C ALA A 207 1.55 21.00 -9.99
N GLU A 208 2.28 20.84 -11.09
CA GLU A 208 2.44 19.55 -11.75
C GLU A 208 3.00 18.49 -10.78
N LYS A 209 4.10 18.78 -10.10
CA LYS A 209 4.71 17.85 -9.13
C LYS A 209 3.79 17.55 -7.94
N THR A 210 3.21 18.57 -7.34
CA THR A 210 2.36 18.39 -6.14
C THR A 210 1.10 17.59 -6.48
N ILE A 211 0.43 17.92 -7.59
CA ILE A 211 -0.78 17.22 -8.01
C ILE A 211 -0.46 15.76 -8.35
N ALA A 212 0.61 15.52 -9.13
CA ALA A 212 1.00 14.16 -9.49
C ALA A 212 1.32 13.31 -8.26
N MET A 213 2.10 13.85 -7.30
CA MET A 213 2.43 13.15 -6.06
C MET A 213 1.19 12.81 -5.23
N VAL A 214 0.29 13.78 -5.03
CA VAL A 214 -0.93 13.56 -4.24
C VAL A 214 -1.84 12.51 -4.90
N CYS A 215 -1.98 12.54 -6.24
CA CYS A 215 -2.79 11.56 -6.96
C CYS A 215 -2.20 10.16 -6.88
N ILE A 216 -0.88 10.03 -7.04
CA ILE A 216 -0.18 8.76 -6.93
C ILE A 216 -0.32 8.19 -5.52
N ASP A 217 0.02 8.96 -4.49
CA ASP A 217 0.02 8.49 -3.10
C ASP A 217 -1.40 8.06 -2.66
N ARG A 218 -2.42 8.85 -3.01
CA ARG A 218 -3.82 8.52 -2.70
C ARG A 218 -4.30 7.25 -3.39
N SER A 219 -4.02 7.13 -4.69
CA SER A 219 -4.48 5.98 -5.49
C SER A 219 -3.74 4.71 -5.10
N TRP A 220 -2.44 4.81 -4.80
CA TRP A 220 -1.64 3.70 -4.33
C TRP A 220 -2.12 3.16 -2.98
N THR A 221 -2.39 4.03 -2.01
CA THR A 221 -2.95 3.62 -0.71
C THR A 221 -4.27 2.86 -0.89
N LYS A 222 -5.18 3.40 -1.71
CA LYS A 222 -6.46 2.71 -2.01
C LYS A 222 -6.26 1.38 -2.74
N HIS A 223 -5.24 1.29 -3.60
CA HIS A 223 -4.93 0.06 -4.32
C HIS A 223 -4.43 -1.05 -3.39
N ILE A 224 -3.56 -0.72 -2.42
CA ILE A 224 -3.11 -1.68 -1.40
C ILE A 224 -4.30 -2.29 -0.66
N ASP A 225 -5.24 -1.46 -0.22
CA ASP A 225 -6.46 -1.93 0.46
C ASP A 225 -7.31 -2.82 -0.45
N THR A 226 -7.42 -2.47 -1.73
CA THR A 226 -8.17 -3.26 -2.72
C THR A 226 -7.50 -4.60 -2.96
N MET A 227 -6.18 -4.64 -3.08
CA MET A 227 -5.42 -5.89 -3.24
C MET A 227 -5.49 -6.78 -2.00
N ALA A 228 -5.49 -6.20 -0.80
CA ALA A 228 -5.71 -6.96 0.43
C ALA A 228 -7.09 -7.65 0.43
N LYS A 229 -8.14 -6.90 0.11
CA LYS A 229 -9.52 -7.46 0.00
C LYS A 229 -9.62 -8.53 -1.10
N LEU A 230 -8.94 -8.33 -2.23
CA LEU A 230 -8.89 -9.33 -3.30
C LEU A 230 -8.23 -10.62 -2.81
N ARG A 231 -7.09 -10.52 -2.12
CA ARG A 231 -6.39 -11.68 -1.55
C ARG A 231 -7.27 -12.45 -0.56
N ASP A 232 -7.98 -11.74 0.30
CA ASP A 232 -8.84 -12.37 1.31
C ASP A 232 -10.06 -13.07 0.68
N ALA A 233 -10.53 -12.61 -0.48
CA ALA A 233 -11.68 -13.19 -1.18
C ALA A 233 -11.31 -14.22 -2.25
N ILE A 234 -10.06 -14.24 -2.74
CA ILE A 234 -9.67 -14.98 -3.94
C ILE A 234 -9.76 -16.51 -3.77
N TRP A 235 -9.59 -17.01 -2.54
CA TRP A 235 -9.69 -18.44 -2.26
C TRP A 235 -11.08 -19.02 -2.61
N LEU A 236 -12.13 -18.19 -2.64
CA LEU A 236 -13.47 -18.61 -3.09
C LEU A 236 -13.49 -19.05 -4.56
N ARG A 237 -12.51 -18.59 -5.38
CA ARG A 237 -12.39 -18.98 -6.79
C ARG A 237 -12.02 -20.45 -6.96
N SER A 238 -11.42 -21.08 -5.93
CA SER A 238 -11.15 -22.52 -5.96
C SER A 238 -12.40 -23.38 -6.14
N TYR A 239 -13.55 -22.91 -5.68
CA TYR A 239 -14.85 -23.58 -5.88
C TYR A 239 -15.29 -23.58 -7.35
N ALA A 240 -14.76 -22.66 -8.17
CA ALA A 240 -15.03 -22.57 -9.61
C ALA A 240 -13.96 -23.29 -10.47
N ASN A 241 -13.15 -24.20 -9.89
CA ASN A 241 -12.05 -24.91 -10.54
C ASN A 241 -10.98 -23.98 -11.17
N THR A 242 -10.85 -22.75 -10.65
CA THR A 242 -9.81 -21.83 -11.10
C THR A 242 -8.70 -21.81 -10.06
N ASP A 243 -7.44 -21.82 -10.51
CA ASP A 243 -6.30 -21.63 -9.61
C ASP A 243 -6.37 -20.26 -8.95
N PRO A 244 -6.47 -20.18 -7.60
CA PRO A 244 -6.57 -18.92 -6.89
C PRO A 244 -5.41 -17.97 -7.15
N LEU A 245 -4.17 -18.46 -7.29
CA LEU A 245 -3.01 -17.64 -7.56
C LEU A 245 -3.08 -17.00 -8.95
N GLN A 246 -3.47 -17.81 -9.96
CA GLN A 246 -3.65 -17.30 -11.33
C GLN A 246 -4.77 -16.26 -11.41
N ALA A 247 -5.88 -16.49 -10.71
CA ALA A 247 -6.99 -15.54 -10.64
C ALA A 247 -6.55 -14.23 -9.97
N TYR A 248 -5.82 -14.34 -8.84
CA TYR A 248 -5.27 -13.17 -8.14
C TYR A 248 -4.31 -12.36 -9.02
N THR A 249 -3.46 -13.05 -9.75
CA THR A 249 -2.52 -12.43 -10.69
C THR A 249 -3.26 -11.64 -11.76
N ASN A 250 -4.23 -12.25 -12.44
CA ASN A 250 -4.97 -11.62 -13.53
C ASN A 250 -5.82 -10.45 -13.04
N GLU A 251 -6.58 -10.64 -11.96
CA GLU A 251 -7.41 -9.58 -11.37
C GLU A 251 -6.54 -8.45 -10.79
N GLY A 252 -5.41 -8.78 -10.17
CA GLY A 252 -4.45 -7.84 -9.62
C GLY A 252 -3.82 -6.94 -10.68
N TYR A 253 -3.46 -7.48 -11.84
CA TYR A 253 -2.97 -6.67 -12.96
C TYR A 253 -4.07 -5.79 -13.57
N ALA A 254 -5.28 -6.30 -13.70
CA ALA A 254 -6.41 -5.50 -14.20
C ALA A 254 -6.73 -4.32 -13.25
N LEU A 255 -6.69 -4.55 -11.94
CA LEU A 255 -6.86 -3.51 -10.94
C LEU A 255 -5.73 -2.48 -10.96
N PHE A 256 -4.50 -2.93 -11.19
CA PHE A 256 -3.34 -2.05 -11.31
C PHE A 256 -3.42 -1.15 -12.54
N ASP A 257 -3.79 -1.70 -13.70
CA ASP A 257 -4.00 -0.93 -14.93
C ASP A 257 -5.13 0.11 -14.76
N LYS A 258 -6.25 -0.29 -14.15
CA LYS A 258 -7.33 0.62 -13.79
C LYS A 258 -6.88 1.73 -12.85
N MET A 259 -6.04 1.42 -11.86
CA MET A 259 -5.47 2.43 -10.97
C MET A 259 -4.60 3.41 -11.73
N GLN A 260 -3.74 2.95 -12.64
CA GLN A 260 -2.90 3.84 -13.46
C GLN A 260 -3.74 4.80 -14.32
N THR A 261 -4.81 4.29 -14.93
CA THR A 261 -5.77 5.12 -15.66
C THR A 261 -6.45 6.15 -14.75
N THR A 262 -6.84 5.74 -13.55
CA THR A 262 -7.45 6.64 -12.55
C THR A 262 -6.48 7.72 -12.10
N ILE A 263 -5.19 7.39 -11.88
CA ILE A 263 -4.16 8.38 -11.55
C ILE A 263 -4.03 9.43 -12.65
N ALA A 264 -3.98 9.00 -13.91
CA ALA A 264 -3.87 9.91 -15.05
C ALA A 264 -5.10 10.82 -15.14
N ASP A 265 -6.30 10.26 -14.99
CA ASP A 265 -7.56 11.00 -15.01
C ASP A 265 -7.62 12.05 -13.87
N ASP A 266 -7.27 11.65 -12.65
CA ASP A 266 -7.20 12.55 -11.49
C ASP A 266 -6.17 13.68 -11.66
N ILE A 267 -5.00 13.39 -12.25
CA ILE A 267 -3.98 14.40 -12.55
C ILE A 267 -4.49 15.41 -13.55
N VAL A 268 -5.03 14.95 -14.69
CA VAL A 268 -5.56 15.81 -15.74
C VAL A 268 -6.69 16.69 -15.23
N TYR A 269 -7.66 16.09 -14.52
CA TYR A 269 -8.77 16.83 -13.93
C TYR A 269 -8.29 17.93 -12.99
N ARG A 270 -7.33 17.63 -12.09
CA ARG A 270 -6.81 18.61 -11.15
C ARG A 270 -5.98 19.71 -11.81
N LEU A 271 -5.16 19.36 -12.80
CA LEU A 271 -4.36 20.34 -13.55
C LEU A 271 -5.23 21.32 -14.34
N LEU A 272 -6.36 20.86 -14.89
CA LEU A 272 -7.30 21.71 -15.60
C LEU A 272 -8.15 22.60 -14.69
N ASN A 273 -8.32 22.20 -13.41
CA ASN A 273 -9.16 22.92 -12.45
C ASN A 273 -8.38 23.60 -11.33
N VAL A 274 -7.05 23.48 -11.28
CA VAL A 274 -6.24 24.12 -10.24
C VAL A 274 -6.32 25.64 -10.33
N ARG A 275 -6.56 26.30 -9.21
CA ARG A 275 -6.54 27.75 -9.09
C ARG A 275 -5.56 28.14 -8.00
N PHE A 276 -4.63 29.04 -8.34
CA PHE A 276 -3.75 29.60 -7.34
C PHE A 276 -4.48 30.73 -6.61
N ARG A 277 -4.55 30.62 -5.30
CA ARG A 277 -5.02 31.70 -4.46
C ARG A 277 -3.89 32.71 -4.29
N GLU A 278 -4.09 33.93 -4.73
CA GLU A 278 -3.18 35.02 -4.35
C GLU A 278 -3.23 35.19 -2.84
N ASP A 279 -2.08 35.11 -2.19
CA ASP A 279 -1.96 35.36 -0.78
C ASP A 279 -2.49 36.77 -0.45
N PRO A 280 -3.52 36.90 0.42
CA PRO A 280 -4.06 38.20 0.79
C PRO A 280 -3.00 39.16 1.33
N SER A 281 -1.93 38.63 1.92
CA SER A 281 -0.78 39.41 2.40
C SER A 281 -0.01 40.07 1.25
N ARG A 282 0.15 39.37 0.11
CA ARG A 282 0.77 39.91 -1.11
C ARG A 282 -0.09 40.97 -1.77
N ARG A 283 -1.40 40.82 -1.73
CA ARG A 283 -2.35 41.81 -2.26
C ARG A 283 -2.29 43.11 -1.46
N LYS A 284 -2.12 43.03 -0.14
CA LYS A 284 -1.89 44.19 0.73
C LYS A 284 -0.53 44.84 0.48
N LEU A 285 0.54 44.05 0.25
CA LEU A 285 1.86 44.55 -0.12
C LEU A 285 1.88 45.24 -1.50
N ALA A 286 1.15 44.67 -2.49
CA ALA A 286 1.06 45.24 -3.83
C ALA A 286 0.20 46.54 -3.87
N ALA A 287 -0.75 46.67 -2.94
CA ALA A 287 -1.61 47.83 -2.81
C ALA A 287 -0.97 48.97 -2.03
N SER A 288 0.14 48.74 -1.28
CA SER A 288 0.88 49.79 -0.59
C SER A 288 1.70 50.61 -1.58
N SER A 289 1.44 51.89 -1.63
CA SER A 289 1.98 52.81 -2.64
C SER A 289 3.43 53.26 -2.39
N SER A 290 4.06 52.94 -1.23
CA SER A 290 5.42 53.34 -0.93
C SER A 290 6.39 52.17 -0.82
N ALA A 291 7.61 52.34 -1.34
CA ALA A 291 8.66 51.30 -1.29
C ALA A 291 9.09 51.02 0.17
N GLU A 292 8.98 51.99 1.06
CA GLU A 292 9.31 51.90 2.49
C GLU A 292 8.31 51.01 3.25
N GLU A 293 7.00 51.12 2.98
CA GLU A 293 5.98 50.23 3.57
C GLU A 293 6.14 48.79 3.12
N ARG A 294 6.58 48.57 1.87
CA ARG A 294 6.89 47.21 1.34
C ARG A 294 8.06 46.57 2.06
N LEU A 295 9.12 47.35 2.31
CA LEU A 295 10.30 46.88 3.06
C LEU A 295 9.95 46.55 4.50
N ALA A 296 9.22 47.45 5.20
CA ALA A 296 8.79 47.26 6.59
C ALA A 296 7.86 46.03 6.72
N ALA A 297 6.94 45.83 5.80
CA ALA A 297 6.06 44.67 5.81
C ALA A 297 6.81 43.34 5.51
N LEU A 298 7.84 43.38 4.66
CA LEU A 298 8.70 42.23 4.37
C LEU A 298 9.59 41.85 5.57
N GLU A 299 10.11 42.82 6.28
CA GLU A 299 10.86 42.63 7.52
C GLU A 299 9.97 42.11 8.67
N ALA A 300 8.74 42.61 8.77
CA ALA A 300 7.79 42.12 9.75
C ALA A 300 7.35 40.69 9.47
N ALA A 301 7.17 40.31 8.19
CA ALA A 301 6.86 38.94 7.76
C ALA A 301 8.03 37.99 8.04
N LYS A 302 9.27 38.40 7.76
CA LYS A 302 10.48 37.61 8.09
C LYS A 302 10.61 37.42 9.61
N LYS A 303 10.38 38.45 10.41
CA LYS A 303 10.41 38.35 11.89
C LYS A 303 9.34 37.38 12.43
N ARG A 304 8.13 37.38 11.84
CA ARG A 304 7.07 36.42 12.21
C ARG A 304 7.43 34.97 11.82
N ALA A 305 7.95 34.76 10.64
CA ALA A 305 8.39 33.43 10.20
C ALA A 305 9.51 32.86 11.08
N VAL A 306 10.51 33.68 11.44
CA VAL A 306 11.59 33.28 12.36
C VAL A 306 11.05 33.02 13.78
N ALA A 307 10.08 33.77 14.25
CA ALA A 307 9.46 33.56 15.57
C ALA A 307 8.61 32.27 15.59
N GLU A 308 7.89 31.96 14.51
CA GLU A 308 7.13 30.71 14.35
C GLU A 308 8.05 29.49 14.28
N GLU A 309 9.16 29.59 13.54
CA GLU A 309 10.16 28.53 13.46
C GLU A 309 10.85 28.28 14.81
N ALA A 310 11.14 29.34 15.57
CA ALA A 310 11.67 29.23 16.93
C ALA A 310 10.65 28.63 17.91
N ALA A 311 9.37 28.95 17.75
CA ALA A 311 8.29 28.40 18.57
C ALA A 311 8.10 26.90 18.26
N GLN A 312 8.19 26.49 16.99
CA GLN A 312 8.14 25.07 16.59
C GLN A 312 9.36 24.26 17.09
N ARG A 313 10.57 24.83 17.05
CA ARG A 313 11.76 24.20 17.63
C ARG A 313 11.62 24.00 19.13
N ASN A 314 11.16 25.00 19.85
CA ASN A 314 10.91 24.89 21.30
C ASN A 314 9.82 23.86 21.65
N LEU A 315 8.82 23.69 20.79
CA LEU A 315 7.80 22.65 20.96
C LEU A 315 8.38 21.24 20.75
N THR A 316 9.23 21.08 19.72
CA THR A 316 9.92 19.82 19.41
C THR A 316 10.92 19.44 20.51
N GLU A 317 11.66 20.41 21.06
CA GLU A 317 12.57 20.18 22.20
C GLU A 317 11.80 19.80 23.48
N LYS A 318 10.66 20.42 23.74
CA LYS A 318 9.80 20.03 24.89
C LYS A 318 9.21 18.65 24.74
N VAL A 319 8.83 18.24 23.52
CA VAL A 319 8.32 16.88 23.25
C VAL A 319 9.43 15.85 23.38
N THR A 320 10.65 16.13 22.85
CA THR A 320 11.80 15.25 23.01
C THR A 320 12.27 15.14 24.46
N ALA A 321 12.28 16.23 25.22
CA ALA A 321 12.61 16.21 26.63
C ALA A 321 11.58 15.43 27.47
N ALA A 322 10.29 15.54 27.15
CA ALA A 322 9.23 14.77 27.81
C ALA A 322 9.29 13.28 27.48
N THR A 323 9.76 12.93 26.28
CA THR A 323 9.96 11.52 25.87
C THR A 323 11.20 10.92 26.55
N THR A 324 12.27 11.71 26.72
CA THR A 324 13.51 11.25 27.40
C THR A 324 13.31 11.08 28.91
N LEU A 325 12.45 11.87 29.55
CA LEU A 325 12.11 11.72 30.96
C LEU A 325 11.24 10.49 31.25
N LYS A 326 10.56 9.92 30.26
CA LYS A 326 9.80 8.67 30.38
C LYS A 326 10.66 7.42 30.23
N THR A 327 11.89 7.53 29.71
CA THR A 327 12.81 6.39 29.49
C THR A 327 13.87 6.22 30.59
N THR A 328 13.97 7.10 31.57
CA THR A 328 14.90 6.99 32.71
C THR A 328 14.20 6.61 34.02
N GLY A 329 13.17 5.78 33.96
CA GLY A 329 12.52 5.20 35.15
C GLY A 329 13.16 3.87 35.54
N VAL A 330 13.76 3.84 36.68
CA VAL A 330 14.28 2.79 37.57
C VAL A 330 14.03 1.33 37.14
N PRO A 331 15.05 0.46 37.09
CA PRO A 331 14.90 -0.96 36.81
C PRO A 331 14.38 -1.67 38.10
N GLY A 332 13.18 -2.23 38.05
CA GLY A 332 12.76 -3.13 39.13
C GLY A 332 11.27 -3.26 39.41
N GLU A 333 10.38 -3.14 38.43
CA GLU A 333 9.02 -3.67 38.60
C GLU A 333 8.50 -4.16 37.26
N GLU A 334 8.25 -5.46 37.17
CA GLU A 334 7.56 -6.06 36.03
C GLU A 334 6.12 -5.57 35.99
N PRO A 335 5.63 -5.00 34.85
CA PRO A 335 4.22 -4.70 34.74
C PRO A 335 3.45 -6.01 34.50
N ASN A 336 2.57 -6.29 35.41
CA ASN A 336 1.54 -7.32 35.31
C ASN A 336 0.62 -6.99 34.13
N VAL A 337 0.87 -7.60 32.97
CA VAL A 337 0.04 -7.47 31.78
C VAL A 337 -1.12 -8.43 31.91
N SER A 338 -2.22 -7.95 32.46
CA SER A 338 -3.52 -8.60 32.27
C SER A 338 -3.91 -8.47 30.79
N ALA A 339 -3.93 -9.59 30.09
CA ALA A 339 -4.42 -9.71 28.73
C ALA A 339 -5.92 -9.38 28.69
N GLN A 340 -6.24 -8.15 28.24
CA GLN A 340 -7.55 -7.86 27.68
C GLN A 340 -7.49 -8.19 26.19
N GLY A 341 -8.39 -9.09 25.76
CA GLY A 341 -8.54 -9.52 24.38
C GLY A 341 -8.91 -8.36 23.45
N PRO A 342 -8.78 -8.56 22.13
CA PRO A 342 -9.05 -7.50 21.17
C PRO A 342 -10.51 -7.07 21.24
N ALA A 343 -10.73 -5.75 21.33
CA ALA A 343 -12.03 -5.13 21.26
C ALA A 343 -12.68 -5.40 19.90
N ASP A 344 -13.99 -5.60 19.93
CA ASP A 344 -14.86 -5.86 18.78
C ASP A 344 -14.72 -4.77 17.71
N PRO A 345 -14.60 -5.11 16.42
CA PRO A 345 -14.39 -4.12 15.35
C PRO A 345 -15.62 -3.27 15.00
N ASP A 346 -16.76 -3.45 15.65
CA ASP A 346 -18.02 -2.78 15.29
C ASP A 346 -18.34 -1.48 16.04
N GLU A 347 -17.46 -0.99 16.92
CA GLU A 347 -17.69 0.25 17.69
C GLU A 347 -16.94 1.51 17.22
N VAL A 348 -16.46 1.58 15.99
CA VAL A 348 -15.89 2.82 15.43
C VAL A 348 -16.61 3.22 14.14
N GLU A 349 -17.93 3.37 14.21
CA GLU A 349 -18.71 4.21 13.28
C GLU A 349 -18.78 5.64 13.81
N GLY A 350 -17.68 6.36 13.69
CA GLY A 350 -17.59 7.80 13.89
C GLY A 350 -17.20 8.49 12.60
N SER A 351 -18.18 8.72 11.75
CA SER A 351 -18.28 9.77 10.71
C SER A 351 -17.01 10.54 10.36
N TYR A 352 -16.18 10.02 9.47
CA TYR A 352 -15.33 10.84 8.63
C TYR A 352 -15.83 10.72 7.17
N ARG A 353 -16.82 11.56 6.80
CA ARG A 353 -17.10 11.88 5.41
C ARG A 353 -16.12 12.98 4.99
N PRO A 354 -15.15 12.73 4.12
CA PRO A 354 -14.43 13.82 3.48
C PRO A 354 -15.39 14.47 2.48
N THR A 355 -15.96 15.58 2.85
CA THR A 355 -16.49 16.54 1.88
C THR A 355 -15.38 16.84 0.89
N ALA A 356 -15.71 16.84 -0.40
CA ALA A 356 -14.83 17.27 -1.48
C ALA A 356 -14.41 18.73 -1.22
N ARG A 357 -13.33 18.91 -0.45
CA ARG A 357 -12.68 20.21 -0.29
C ARG A 357 -11.70 20.36 -1.44
N GLU A 358 -11.88 21.44 -2.17
CA GLU A 358 -10.91 22.02 -3.09
C GLU A 358 -9.52 21.90 -2.47
N VAL A 359 -8.58 21.35 -3.24
CA VAL A 359 -7.17 21.32 -2.81
C VAL A 359 -6.66 22.75 -2.93
N GLU A 360 -6.74 23.48 -1.83
CA GLU A 360 -6.12 24.79 -1.72
C GLU A 360 -4.62 24.62 -1.61
N ILE A 361 -3.92 24.85 -2.71
CA ILE A 361 -2.47 24.91 -2.72
C ILE A 361 -2.05 26.31 -2.29
N THR A 362 -1.65 26.45 -1.06
CA THR A 362 -0.95 27.66 -0.58
C THR A 362 0.48 27.61 -1.10
N ALA A 363 0.79 28.46 -2.08
CA ALA A 363 2.16 28.68 -2.52
C ALA A 363 2.90 29.46 -1.41
N SER A 364 3.54 28.76 -0.46
CA SER A 364 4.51 29.40 0.41
C SER A 364 5.80 29.65 -0.36
N ALA A 365 6.29 30.85 -0.22
CA ALA A 365 7.38 31.45 -0.97
C ALA A 365 8.67 30.61 -0.97
N TYR A 366 9.25 30.46 -2.15
CA TYR A 366 10.68 30.39 -2.37
C TYR A 366 11.06 31.52 -3.32
#